data_87bdda97b9aba09616b83b178e4da564
#
_entry.id   87bdda97b9aba09616b83b178e4da564
#
_cell.length_a   1.000
_cell.length_b   1.000
_cell.length_c   1.000
_cell.angle_alpha   90.00
_cell.angle_beta   90.00
_cell.angle_gamma   90.00
#
_symmetry.space_group_name_H-M   'P 1'
#
loop_
_entity.id
_entity.type
_entity.pdbx_description
1 polymer ?
#
loop_
_entity_poly.entity_id
_entity_poly.type
_entity_poly.pdbx_seq_one_letter_code
_entity_poly.pdbx_strand_id
1 'polypeptide(L)'
;MEMKIKTLHDGSEVSLEEVIAKRPNIKYRVGCDSMNIKDKTVFITTLVGVHPDKSGAFILYSKEKIAKIEEPQVRLWIEVEKAIEFATTLRDEHNIDIECIDFDLNPDVTYESSRLVASAIGYAESMGFKAYCKPDSIFAIYAADFIVHKGNDGTKRKGLNT
;
A
#
# COMPACT_ATOMS: atom_id res chain seq x y z
N MET A 1 -4.10 -8.70 17.02
CA MET A 1 -3.22 -9.53 16.16
C MET A 1 -2.00 -8.72 15.77
N GLU A 2 -0.84 -9.23 16.05
CA GLU A 2 0.39 -8.53 15.74
C GLU A 2 0.61 -8.48 14.24
N MET A 3 0.79 -7.28 13.72
CA MET A 3 1.02 -7.05 12.29
C MET A 3 2.44 -7.43 11.93
N LYS A 4 2.60 -8.40 11.03
CA LYS A 4 3.91 -8.80 10.52
C LYS A 4 4.39 -7.87 9.42
N ILE A 5 5.47 -7.17 9.66
CA ILE A 5 6.08 -6.26 8.71
C ILE A 5 7.35 -6.90 8.13
N LYS A 6 7.48 -6.82 6.81
CA LYS A 6 8.63 -7.33 6.07
C LYS A 6 9.29 -6.22 5.27
N THR A 7 10.59 -6.35 5.06
CA THR A 7 11.31 -5.47 4.15
C THR A 7 11.30 -6.00 2.72
N LEU A 8 11.10 -5.12 1.74
CA LEU A 8 11.16 -5.50 0.33
C LEU A 8 12.56 -5.97 -0.09
N HIS A 9 13.59 -5.50 0.58
CA HIS A 9 14.98 -5.82 0.24
C HIS A 9 15.25 -7.34 0.20
N ASP A 10 14.83 -8.08 1.22
CA ASP A 10 15.10 -9.52 1.35
C ASP A 10 13.89 -10.34 1.82
N GLY A 11 12.75 -9.70 2.09
CA GLY A 11 11.54 -10.39 2.59
C GLY A 11 11.60 -10.78 4.05
N SER A 12 12.63 -10.37 4.79
CA SER A 12 12.73 -10.67 6.22
C SER A 12 11.75 -9.86 7.06
N GLU A 13 11.27 -10.45 8.14
CA GLU A 13 10.49 -9.74 9.15
C GLU A 13 11.39 -8.73 9.88
N VAL A 14 10.85 -7.53 10.09
CA VAL A 14 11.55 -6.44 10.76
C VAL A 14 10.69 -5.83 11.85
N SER A 15 11.32 -5.26 12.85
CA SER A 15 10.64 -4.42 13.83
C SER A 15 10.43 -3.05 13.23
N LEU A 16 9.15 -2.64 13.16
CA LEU A 16 8.77 -1.33 12.64
C LEU A 16 9.45 -0.21 13.44
N GLU A 17 9.45 -0.32 14.77
CA GLU A 17 10.06 0.65 15.67
C GLU A 17 11.56 0.82 15.41
N GLU A 18 12.27 -0.28 15.19
CA GLU A 18 13.71 -0.23 14.90
C GLU A 18 14.00 0.44 13.56
N VAL A 19 13.23 0.12 12.54
CA VAL A 19 13.41 0.72 11.20
C VAL A 19 13.18 2.21 11.25
N ILE A 20 12.12 2.65 11.93
CA ILE A 20 11.76 4.06 12.03
C ILE A 20 12.76 4.83 12.91
N ALA A 21 13.19 4.25 14.01
CA ALA A 21 14.19 4.89 14.90
C ALA A 21 15.51 5.17 14.19
N LYS A 22 15.91 4.32 13.26
CA LYS A 22 17.14 4.50 12.46
C LYS A 22 17.02 5.55 11.35
N ARG A 23 15.81 6.00 11.05
CA ARG A 23 15.52 6.87 9.91
C ARG A 23 14.59 8.03 10.30
N PRO A 24 15.04 8.93 11.16
CA PRO A 24 14.24 10.07 11.58
C PRO A 24 14.00 11.03 10.41
N ASN A 25 12.91 11.79 10.46
CA ASN A 25 12.55 12.83 9.50
C ASN A 25 12.21 12.33 8.09
N ILE A 26 11.78 11.07 7.97
CA ILE A 26 11.29 10.52 6.72
C ILE A 26 9.79 10.74 6.62
N LYS A 27 9.34 11.09 5.42
CA LYS A 27 7.92 11.13 5.08
C LYS A 27 7.50 9.79 4.48
N TYR A 28 6.34 9.32 4.90
CA TYR A 28 5.84 8.01 4.53
C TYR A 28 4.58 8.11 3.70
N ARG A 29 4.47 7.23 2.71
CA ARG A 29 3.25 7.00 1.93
C ARG A 29 2.78 5.58 2.16
N VAL A 30 1.46 5.41 2.16
CA VAL A 30 0.82 4.10 2.35
C VAL A 30 0.00 3.77 1.11
N GLY A 31 0.02 2.52 0.72
CA GLY A 31 -0.82 2.01 -0.35
C GLY A 31 -1.21 0.56 -0.11
N CYS A 32 -2.19 0.09 -0.85
CA CYS A 32 -2.60 -1.32 -0.82
C CYS A 32 -2.98 -1.76 -2.23
N ASP A 33 -2.58 -2.96 -2.58
CA ASP A 33 -3.00 -3.63 -3.80
C ASP A 33 -3.38 -5.08 -3.50
N SER A 34 -4.14 -5.68 -4.38
CA SER A 34 -4.61 -7.04 -4.19
C SER A 34 -4.60 -7.82 -5.49
N MET A 35 -4.59 -9.14 -5.34
CA MET A 35 -4.66 -10.07 -6.44
C MET A 35 -5.41 -11.34 -6.02
N ASN A 36 -6.26 -11.84 -6.90
CA ASN A 36 -6.85 -13.16 -6.72
C ASN A 36 -5.88 -14.23 -7.20
N ILE A 37 -5.53 -15.15 -6.32
CA ILE A 37 -4.63 -16.27 -6.59
C ILE A 37 -5.35 -17.54 -6.15
N LYS A 38 -5.75 -18.38 -7.14
CA LYS A 38 -6.54 -19.60 -6.89
C LYS A 38 -7.82 -19.28 -6.12
N ASP A 39 -7.98 -19.82 -4.92
CA ASP A 39 -9.15 -19.67 -4.04
C ASP A 39 -8.96 -18.57 -2.99
N LYS A 40 -7.93 -17.75 -3.12
CA LYS A 40 -7.60 -16.67 -2.16
C LYS A 40 -7.52 -15.33 -2.83
N THR A 41 -7.80 -14.28 -2.06
CA THR A 41 -7.39 -12.91 -2.36
C THR A 41 -6.22 -12.54 -1.47
N VAL A 42 -5.17 -12.06 -2.07
CA VAL A 42 -3.95 -11.60 -1.38
C VAL A 42 -3.94 -10.09 -1.39
N PHE A 43 -3.85 -9.48 -0.21
CA PHE A 43 -3.66 -8.04 -0.05
C PHE A 43 -2.24 -7.74 0.40
N ILE A 44 -1.61 -6.78 -0.26
CA ILE A 44 -0.31 -6.23 0.14
C ILE A 44 -0.50 -4.78 0.50
N THR A 45 -0.22 -4.45 1.74
CA THR A 45 -0.23 -3.08 2.23
C THR A 45 1.20 -2.62 2.43
N THR A 46 1.55 -1.49 1.84
CA THR A 46 2.93 -0.99 1.81
C THR A 46 3.09 0.31 2.58
N LEU A 47 4.25 0.44 3.20
CA LEU A 47 4.76 1.68 3.76
C LEU A 47 6.02 2.06 2.98
N VAL A 48 5.96 3.15 2.26
CA VAL A 48 7.10 3.65 1.47
C VAL A 48 7.67 4.88 2.15
N GLY A 49 8.94 4.79 2.55
CA GLY A 49 9.69 5.91 3.07
C GLY A 49 10.62 6.47 2.01
N VAL A 50 10.55 7.78 1.79
CA VAL A 50 11.42 8.49 0.83
C VAL A 50 12.38 9.36 1.61
N HIS A 51 13.68 9.21 1.33
CA HIS A 51 14.70 10.04 1.98
C HIS A 51 14.54 11.52 1.56
N PRO A 52 14.70 12.48 2.50
CA PRO A 52 14.49 13.90 2.21
C PRO A 52 15.36 14.45 1.09
N ASP A 53 16.55 13.89 0.92
CA ASP A 53 17.50 14.27 -0.15
C ASP A 53 17.22 13.55 -1.47
N LYS A 54 16.15 12.75 -1.53
CA LYS A 54 15.78 11.92 -2.69
C LYS A 54 16.84 10.89 -3.10
N SER A 55 17.76 10.55 -2.20
CA SER A 55 18.82 9.57 -2.46
C SER A 55 18.31 8.13 -2.54
N GLY A 56 17.06 7.89 -2.19
CA GLY A 56 16.45 6.57 -2.27
C GLY A 56 15.17 6.45 -1.46
N ALA A 57 14.56 5.30 -1.59
CA ALA A 57 13.37 4.93 -0.84
C ALA A 57 13.55 3.53 -0.25
N PHE A 58 12.85 3.25 0.81
CA PHE A 58 12.72 1.89 1.33
C PHE A 58 11.26 1.52 1.45
N ILE A 59 10.98 0.23 1.35
CA ILE A 59 9.62 -0.29 1.33
C ILE A 59 9.48 -1.36 2.39
N LEU A 60 8.50 -1.18 3.26
CA LEU A 60 8.01 -2.19 4.18
C LEU A 60 6.62 -2.62 3.74
N TYR A 61 6.26 -3.85 4.00
CA TYR A 61 4.95 -4.34 3.61
C TYR A 61 4.38 -5.35 4.60
N SER A 62 3.06 -5.45 4.59
CA SER A 62 2.29 -6.50 5.27
C SER A 62 1.48 -7.26 4.24
N LYS A 63 1.43 -8.57 4.37
CA LYS A 63 0.70 -9.46 3.47
C LYS A 63 -0.41 -10.19 4.21
N GLU A 64 -1.61 -10.19 3.63
CA GLU A 64 -2.76 -10.89 4.16
C GLU A 64 -3.43 -11.71 3.06
N LYS A 65 -3.80 -12.94 3.38
CA LYS A 65 -4.57 -13.82 2.51
C LYS A 65 -5.92 -14.10 3.13
N ILE A 66 -6.98 -13.91 2.35
CA ILE A 66 -8.35 -14.22 2.77
C ILE A 66 -9.06 -15.04 1.71
N ALA A 67 -10.27 -15.50 1.99
CA ALA A 67 -11.12 -16.16 1.01
C ALA A 67 -11.33 -15.26 -0.21
N LYS A 68 -11.36 -15.86 -1.39
CA LYS A 68 -11.44 -15.14 -2.65
C LYS A 68 -12.64 -14.20 -2.70
N ILE A 69 -12.38 -12.97 -3.11
CA ILE A 69 -13.37 -11.94 -3.38
C ILE A 69 -13.60 -11.89 -4.88
N GLU A 70 -14.80 -12.29 -5.33
CA GLU A 70 -15.13 -12.36 -6.75
C GLU A 70 -15.44 -10.98 -7.35
N GLU A 71 -16.12 -10.11 -6.60
CA GLU A 71 -16.56 -8.80 -7.05
C GLU A 71 -15.41 -7.78 -7.07
N PRO A 72 -14.99 -7.27 -8.25
CA PRO A 72 -13.88 -6.31 -8.32
C PRO A 72 -14.11 -5.04 -7.50
N GLN A 73 -15.33 -4.51 -7.47
CA GLN A 73 -15.65 -3.30 -6.71
C GLN A 73 -15.51 -3.51 -5.20
N VAL A 74 -15.91 -4.68 -4.70
CA VAL A 74 -15.75 -5.05 -3.29
C VAL A 74 -14.26 -5.17 -2.95
N ARG A 75 -13.50 -5.81 -3.81
CA ARG A 75 -12.07 -5.99 -3.61
C ARG A 75 -11.32 -4.64 -3.58
N LEU A 76 -11.64 -3.76 -4.52
CA LEU A 76 -11.06 -2.40 -4.56
C LEU A 76 -11.41 -1.59 -3.30
N TRP A 77 -12.66 -1.70 -2.83
CA TRP A 77 -13.06 -1.01 -1.59
C TRP A 77 -12.31 -1.54 -0.37
N ILE A 78 -12.08 -2.85 -0.31
CA ILE A 78 -11.29 -3.44 0.78
C ILE A 78 -9.83 -2.98 0.73
N GLU A 79 -9.26 -2.78 -0.46
CA GLU A 79 -7.94 -2.14 -0.58
C GLU A 79 -7.92 -0.75 0.06
N VAL A 80 -8.95 0.05 -0.19
CA VAL A 80 -9.11 1.37 0.41
C VAL A 80 -9.17 1.28 1.93
N GLU A 81 -10.04 0.42 2.46
CA GLU A 81 -10.18 0.23 3.91
C GLU A 81 -8.87 -0.22 4.57
N LYS A 82 -8.18 -1.19 3.95
CA LYS A 82 -6.90 -1.70 4.48
C LYS A 82 -5.80 -0.64 4.48
N ALA A 83 -5.71 0.18 3.44
CA ALA A 83 -4.75 1.27 3.38
C ALA A 83 -5.00 2.30 4.48
N ILE A 84 -6.25 2.70 4.68
CA ILE A 84 -6.63 3.68 5.72
C ILE A 84 -6.42 3.10 7.12
N GLU A 85 -6.82 1.86 7.35
CA GLU A 85 -6.61 1.16 8.64
C GLU A 85 -5.12 1.05 8.97
N PHE A 86 -4.31 0.68 8.00
CA PHE A 86 -2.86 0.60 8.15
C PHE A 86 -2.25 1.95 8.50
N ALA A 87 -2.60 3.00 7.76
CA ALA A 87 -2.13 4.36 8.02
C ALA A 87 -2.54 4.85 9.41
N THR A 88 -3.77 4.54 9.82
CA THR A 88 -4.30 4.90 11.14
C THR A 88 -3.52 4.19 12.26
N THR A 89 -3.27 2.91 12.12
CA THR A 89 -2.47 2.13 13.07
C THR A 89 -1.04 2.68 13.19
N LEU A 90 -0.42 2.98 12.06
CA LEU A 90 0.94 3.54 12.03
C LEU A 90 1.01 4.90 12.73
N ARG A 91 0.03 5.76 12.48
CA ARG A 91 -0.04 7.09 13.11
C ARG A 91 -0.32 6.99 14.61
N ASP A 92 -1.35 6.24 14.99
CA ASP A 92 -1.90 6.27 16.35
C ASP A 92 -1.13 5.38 17.33
N GLU A 93 -0.63 4.22 16.87
CA GLU A 93 0.09 3.27 17.72
C GLU A 93 1.61 3.38 17.62
N HIS A 94 2.14 3.83 16.49
CA HIS A 94 3.57 3.90 16.23
C HIS A 94 4.09 5.32 16.06
N ASN A 95 3.22 6.32 16.14
CA ASN A 95 3.56 7.74 16.04
C ASN A 95 4.33 8.11 14.76
N ILE A 96 3.93 7.50 13.64
CA ILE A 96 4.53 7.73 12.33
C ILE A 96 3.77 8.82 11.60
N ASP A 97 4.51 9.75 11.01
CA ASP A 97 3.95 10.81 10.17
C ASP A 97 3.65 10.27 8.76
N ILE A 98 2.38 10.13 8.44
CA ILE A 98 1.92 9.67 7.13
C ILE A 98 1.64 10.89 6.26
N GLU A 99 2.45 11.07 5.21
CA GLU A 99 2.29 12.16 4.26
C GLU A 99 0.99 12.02 3.46
N CYS A 100 0.72 10.83 2.95
CA CYS A 100 -0.49 10.57 2.19
C CYS A 100 -0.77 9.07 2.05
N ILE A 101 -1.98 8.77 1.58
CA ILE A 101 -2.39 7.44 1.16
C ILE A 101 -2.57 7.46 -0.35
N ASP A 102 -2.01 6.47 -1.02
CA ASP A 102 -2.13 6.27 -2.46
C ASP A 102 -3.15 5.18 -2.76
N PHE A 103 -4.20 5.51 -3.53
CA PHE A 103 -5.21 4.57 -3.96
C PHE A 103 -5.04 4.19 -5.42
N ASP A 104 -5.19 2.90 -5.73
CA ASP A 104 -5.20 2.39 -7.11
C ASP A 104 -6.59 2.57 -7.74
N LEU A 105 -7.06 3.79 -7.77
CA LEU A 105 -8.35 4.17 -8.35
C LEU A 105 -8.13 5.18 -9.45
N ASN A 106 -8.86 5.02 -10.55
CA ASN A 106 -8.78 5.93 -11.68
C ASN A 106 -10.02 6.82 -11.71
N PRO A 107 -9.87 8.16 -11.64
CA PRO A 107 -10.99 9.09 -11.68
C PRO A 107 -11.66 9.20 -13.06
N ASP A 108 -11.04 8.72 -14.13
CA ASP A 108 -11.62 8.70 -15.45
C ASP A 108 -12.88 7.81 -15.47
N VAL A 109 -14.00 8.37 -15.88
CA VAL A 109 -15.32 7.69 -15.88
C VAL A 109 -15.38 6.46 -16.76
N THR A 110 -14.43 6.25 -17.67
CA THR A 110 -14.33 5.03 -18.46
C THR A 110 -13.90 3.82 -17.65
N TYR A 111 -13.33 4.02 -16.45
CA TYR A 111 -12.92 2.96 -15.53
C TYR A 111 -13.96 2.75 -14.43
N GLU A 112 -14.27 1.51 -14.13
CA GLU A 112 -15.23 1.17 -13.06
C GLU A 112 -14.79 1.69 -11.69
N SER A 113 -13.48 1.71 -11.43
CA SER A 113 -12.92 2.22 -10.17
C SER A 113 -13.23 3.69 -9.90
N SER A 114 -13.61 4.48 -10.93
CA SER A 114 -13.97 5.88 -10.78
C SER A 114 -15.14 6.11 -9.81
N ARG A 115 -16.04 5.13 -9.68
CA ARG A 115 -17.19 5.19 -8.77
C ARG A 115 -16.79 5.25 -7.31
N LEU A 116 -15.60 4.74 -6.95
CA LEU A 116 -15.12 4.66 -5.59
C LEU A 116 -14.28 5.87 -5.17
N VAL A 117 -13.83 6.69 -6.12
CA VAL A 117 -12.85 7.76 -5.87
C VAL A 117 -13.34 8.75 -4.81
N ALA A 118 -14.54 9.31 -4.97
CA ALA A 118 -15.05 10.30 -4.03
C ALA A 118 -15.19 9.74 -2.60
N SER A 119 -15.71 8.51 -2.48
CA SER A 119 -15.87 7.85 -1.18
C SER A 119 -14.53 7.53 -0.54
N ALA A 120 -13.55 7.08 -1.33
CA ALA A 120 -12.21 6.75 -0.84
C ALA A 120 -11.48 7.99 -0.32
N ILE A 121 -11.48 9.06 -1.11
CA ILE A 121 -10.87 10.35 -0.73
C ILE A 121 -11.54 10.90 0.52
N GLY A 122 -12.88 10.94 0.53
CA GLY A 122 -13.66 11.43 1.68
C GLY A 122 -13.38 10.63 2.95
N TYR A 123 -13.27 9.32 2.85
CA TYR A 123 -12.92 8.46 3.99
C TYR A 123 -11.52 8.80 4.52
N ALA A 124 -10.52 8.84 3.66
CA ALA A 124 -9.15 9.17 4.07
C ALA A 124 -9.07 10.55 4.73
N GLU A 125 -9.71 11.55 4.14
CA GLU A 125 -9.75 12.92 4.69
C GLU A 125 -10.47 12.98 6.04
N SER A 126 -11.55 12.22 6.22
CA SER A 126 -12.26 12.14 7.50
C SER A 126 -11.37 11.56 8.61
N MET A 127 -10.41 10.73 8.26
CA MET A 127 -9.43 10.16 9.18
C MET A 127 -8.18 11.04 9.35
N GLY A 128 -8.13 12.19 8.68
CA GLY A 128 -7.04 13.15 8.77
C GLY A 128 -5.90 12.93 7.78
N PHE A 129 -6.10 12.13 6.74
CA PHE A 129 -5.06 11.85 5.74
C PHE A 129 -5.32 12.55 4.42
N LYS A 130 -4.26 13.00 3.77
CA LYS A 130 -4.29 13.31 2.35
C LYS A 130 -4.32 12.01 1.55
N ALA A 131 -5.06 11.99 0.45
CA ALA A 131 -5.15 10.83 -0.41
C ALA A 131 -5.03 11.23 -1.88
N TYR A 132 -4.39 10.36 -2.65
CA TYR A 132 -4.22 10.54 -4.10
C TYR A 132 -4.74 9.32 -4.83
N CYS A 133 -5.34 9.56 -5.98
CA CYS A 133 -5.70 8.55 -6.95
C CYS A 133 -4.82 8.71 -8.20
N LYS A 134 -4.92 7.77 -9.15
CA LYS A 134 -4.19 7.88 -10.42
C LYS A 134 -4.49 9.20 -11.13
N PRO A 135 -3.50 9.83 -11.77
CA PRO A 135 -2.10 9.40 -11.96
C PRO A 135 -1.15 9.79 -10.82
N ASP A 136 -1.63 10.42 -9.76
CA ASP A 136 -0.79 10.98 -8.69
C ASP A 136 -0.39 9.98 -7.61
N SER A 137 -1.05 8.81 -7.57
CA SER A 137 -0.79 7.73 -6.61
C SER A 137 0.31 6.78 -7.11
N ILE A 138 1.55 7.26 -7.17
CA ILE A 138 2.60 6.55 -7.92
C ILE A 138 3.35 5.50 -7.08
N PHE A 139 3.89 5.88 -5.92
CA PHE A 139 4.93 5.08 -5.27
C PHE A 139 4.40 3.86 -4.51
N ALA A 140 3.48 4.06 -3.57
CA ALA A 140 3.06 2.98 -2.70
C ALA A 140 2.25 1.91 -3.44
N ILE A 141 1.49 2.29 -4.46
CA ILE A 141 0.71 1.36 -5.28
C ILE A 141 1.63 0.51 -6.16
N TYR A 142 2.63 1.09 -6.80
CA TYR A 142 3.58 0.31 -7.60
C TYR A 142 4.38 -0.67 -6.74
N ALA A 143 4.75 -0.27 -5.53
CA ALA A 143 5.41 -1.16 -4.60
C ALA A 143 4.52 -2.35 -4.21
N ALA A 144 3.25 -2.11 -3.90
CA ALA A 144 2.29 -3.15 -3.57
C ALA A 144 2.02 -4.08 -4.76
N ASP A 145 1.81 -3.54 -5.95
CA ASP A 145 1.61 -4.30 -7.19
C ASP A 145 2.82 -5.20 -7.48
N PHE A 146 4.02 -4.66 -7.36
CA PHE A 146 5.24 -5.44 -7.55
C PHE A 146 5.31 -6.64 -6.60
N ILE A 147 5.00 -6.47 -5.34
CA ILE A 147 5.06 -7.53 -4.32
C ILE A 147 3.99 -8.60 -4.58
N VAL A 148 2.77 -8.18 -4.91
CA VAL A 148 1.66 -9.09 -5.24
C VAL A 148 2.04 -10.00 -6.41
N HIS A 149 2.59 -9.44 -7.48
CA HIS A 149 2.92 -10.19 -8.69
C HIS A 149 4.20 -11.02 -8.54
N LYS A 150 5.18 -10.55 -7.79
CA LYS A 150 6.43 -11.28 -7.54
C LYS A 150 6.21 -12.65 -6.89
N GLY A 151 5.21 -12.77 -6.01
CA GLY A 151 4.90 -14.03 -5.31
C GLY A 151 4.19 -15.07 -6.17
N ASN A 152 3.68 -14.71 -7.35
CA ASN A 152 2.80 -15.54 -8.16
C ASN A 152 3.49 -16.23 -9.33
N ASP A 153 4.51 -15.64 -9.90
CA ASP A 153 5.02 -16.00 -11.22
C ASP A 153 6.15 -17.01 -11.22
N GLY A 154 6.88 -17.18 -10.11
CA GLY A 154 8.15 -17.92 -10.13
C GLY A 154 9.16 -17.37 -11.14
N THR A 155 8.75 -16.42 -11.97
CA THR A 155 9.58 -15.75 -12.95
C THR A 155 10.03 -14.39 -12.40
N LYS A 156 11.32 -14.20 -12.37
CA LYS A 156 11.88 -12.85 -12.19
C LYS A 156 11.33 -12.00 -13.34
N ARG A 157 10.37 -11.13 -13.08
CA ARG A 157 10.12 -10.04 -14.00
C ARG A 157 11.47 -9.36 -14.20
N LYS A 158 12.00 -9.45 -15.41
CA LYS A 158 13.11 -8.61 -15.85
C LYS A 158 12.74 -7.19 -15.46
N GLY A 159 13.62 -6.54 -14.72
CA GLY A 159 13.34 -5.28 -14.06
C GLY A 159 12.55 -4.32 -14.95
N LEU A 160 11.71 -3.55 -14.33
CA LEU A 160 11.10 -2.39 -14.94
C LEU A 160 12.21 -1.52 -15.53
N ASN A 161 12.58 -1.82 -16.77
CA ASN A 161 13.31 -0.88 -17.61
C ASN A 161 12.30 0.17 -18.06
N THR A 162 12.18 1.16 -17.27
CA THR A 162 11.66 2.44 -17.72
C THR A 162 12.76 3.44 -17.67
#